data_a039ff27ecca1eff805c15172339e651
#
_entry.id   a039ff27ecca1eff805c15172339e651
#
_cell.length_a   1.000
_cell.length_b   1.000
_cell.length_c   1.000
_cell.angle_alpha   90.00
_cell.angle_beta   90.00
_cell.angle_gamma   90.00
#
_symmetry.space_group_name_H-M   'P 1'
#
loop_
_entity.id
_entity.type
_entity.pdbx_description
1 polymer ?
#
loop_
_entity_poly.entity_id
_entity_poly.type
_entity_poly.pdbx_seq_one_letter_code
_entity_poly.pdbx_strand_id
1 'polypeptide(L)'
;MQNENLPIVITVILGTLIFISLSLFAVLFLSFFYKKQAQNLQEKAALKTAYDQEILKSQIEVQNQTLQHIGQELHDNIGQLLSVAKINLNILEESDSEELDFIKQTNEIITQSISDLRALTKSLDGDFVKDFGLEESISHELQRIRKTRRFQTEISILGEKRKLGYEREIILFRIVQELLNNALKHSKAKNLNVTMHYFPESFTLSVNDNGKGFELENINQKGLSQSGAGLRNIQRRMELIGGKCNISSEIGKGTEVILEV
;
A
#
# COMPACT_ATOMS: atom_id res chain seq x y z
N MET A 1 17.62 86.38 25.17
CA MET A 1 18.38 85.15 24.60
C MET A 1 17.79 83.80 24.93
N GLN A 2 16.55 83.70 25.43
CA GLN A 2 15.96 82.39 25.83
C GLN A 2 14.92 81.81 24.86
N ASN A 3 14.53 82.51 23.79
CA ASN A 3 13.44 82.04 22.91
C ASN A 3 13.84 81.56 21.50
N GLU A 4 15.10 81.72 21.14
CA GLU A 4 15.54 81.35 19.73
C GLU A 4 15.76 79.80 19.56
N ASN A 5 16.03 79.08 20.63
CA ASN A 5 16.29 77.64 20.55
C ASN A 5 14.98 76.84 20.68
N LEU A 6 13.87 77.34 21.09
CA LEU A 6 12.59 76.64 21.33
C LEU A 6 12.03 76.05 20.06
N PRO A 7 11.97 76.74 18.90
CA PRO A 7 11.48 76.15 17.64
C PRO A 7 12.39 75.02 17.10
N ILE A 8 13.70 75.12 17.31
CA ILE A 8 14.67 74.08 16.90
C ILE A 8 14.44 72.79 17.72
N VAL A 9 14.28 72.93 19.05
CA VAL A 9 14.03 71.79 19.95
C VAL A 9 12.69 71.12 19.60
N ILE A 10 11.63 71.86 19.37
CA ILE A 10 10.34 71.31 18.94
C ILE A 10 10.44 70.57 17.61
N THR A 11 11.16 71.09 16.63
CA THR A 11 11.35 70.44 15.31
C THR A 11 12.11 69.10 15.43
N VAL A 12 13.16 69.07 16.27
CA VAL A 12 13.92 67.85 16.55
C VAL A 12 13.06 66.80 17.24
N ILE A 13 12.26 67.18 18.25
CA ILE A 13 11.34 66.26 18.96
C ILE A 13 10.28 65.73 18.00
N LEU A 14 9.66 66.55 17.16
CA LEU A 14 8.71 66.12 16.16
C LEU A 14 9.35 65.16 15.12
N GLY A 15 10.54 65.47 14.63
CA GLY A 15 11.30 64.62 13.71
C GLY A 15 11.63 63.26 14.31
N THR A 16 12.07 63.24 15.59
CA THR A 16 12.34 61.96 16.26
C THR A 16 11.07 61.11 16.51
N LEU A 17 9.95 61.75 16.87
CA LEU A 17 8.68 61.06 17.04
C LEU A 17 8.16 60.43 15.72
N ILE A 18 8.26 61.18 14.60
CA ILE A 18 7.91 60.69 13.27
C ILE A 18 8.81 59.50 12.89
N PHE A 19 10.11 59.62 13.13
CA PHE A 19 11.05 58.55 12.85
C PHE A 19 10.77 57.27 13.65
N ILE A 20 10.49 57.40 14.95
CA ILE A 20 10.11 56.26 15.81
C ILE A 20 8.80 55.63 15.33
N SER A 21 7.79 56.45 14.98
CA SER A 21 6.51 55.97 14.45
C SER A 21 6.67 55.19 13.14
N LEU A 22 7.46 55.72 12.21
CA LEU A 22 7.78 55.04 10.93
C LEU A 22 8.53 53.73 11.16
N SER A 23 9.52 53.74 12.07
CA SER A 23 10.27 52.52 12.40
C SER A 23 9.38 51.47 13.02
N LEU A 24 8.51 51.82 13.95
CA LEU A 24 7.55 50.92 14.58
C LEU A 24 6.58 50.36 13.52
N PHE A 25 6.06 51.23 12.65
CA PHE A 25 5.18 50.81 11.56
C PHE A 25 5.88 49.80 10.62
N ALA A 26 7.14 50.08 10.24
CA ALA A 26 7.91 49.17 9.39
C ALA A 26 8.10 47.80 10.02
N VAL A 27 8.43 47.76 11.34
CA VAL A 27 8.59 46.48 12.07
C VAL A 27 7.27 45.71 12.15
N LEU A 28 6.16 46.39 12.47
CA LEU A 28 4.84 45.74 12.51
C LEU A 28 4.39 45.26 11.14
N PHE A 29 4.63 46.07 10.09
CA PHE A 29 4.31 45.68 8.71
C PHE A 29 5.11 44.46 8.25
N LEU A 30 6.40 44.44 8.49
CA LEU A 30 7.26 43.30 8.15
C LEU A 30 6.84 42.05 8.93
N SER A 31 6.57 42.17 10.24
CA SER A 31 6.10 41.06 11.07
C SER A 31 4.77 40.51 10.55
N PHE A 32 3.82 41.36 10.19
CA PHE A 32 2.55 40.96 9.61
C PHE A 32 2.75 40.28 8.24
N PHE A 33 3.60 40.84 7.40
CA PHE A 33 3.92 40.28 6.08
C PHE A 33 4.54 38.90 6.14
N TYR A 34 5.56 38.72 7.01
CA TYR A 34 6.18 37.41 7.21
C TYR A 34 5.21 36.38 7.80
N LYS A 35 4.38 36.79 8.76
CA LYS A 35 3.35 35.92 9.33
C LYS A 35 2.35 35.47 8.28
N LYS A 36 1.87 36.37 7.43
CA LYS A 36 0.94 36.08 6.34
C LYS A 36 1.58 35.17 5.28
N GLN A 37 2.83 35.42 4.95
CA GLN A 37 3.58 34.57 4.00
C GLN A 37 3.76 33.15 4.54
N ALA A 38 4.10 32.99 5.82
CA ALA A 38 4.21 31.68 6.46
C ALA A 38 2.87 30.93 6.47
N GLN A 39 1.76 31.62 6.77
CA GLN A 39 0.41 31.04 6.72
C GLN A 39 0.05 30.58 5.30
N ASN A 40 0.31 31.39 4.28
CA ASN A 40 0.05 31.04 2.90
C ASN A 40 0.87 29.82 2.44
N LEU A 41 2.12 29.69 2.91
CA LEU A 41 2.97 28.52 2.62
C LEU A 41 2.44 27.26 3.29
N GLN A 42 2.01 27.36 4.55
CA GLN A 42 1.39 26.25 5.27
C GLN A 42 0.08 25.80 4.62
N GLU A 43 -0.78 26.73 4.23
CA GLU A 43 -2.05 26.45 3.56
C GLU A 43 -1.81 25.74 2.20
N LYS A 44 -0.87 26.24 1.40
CA LYS A 44 -0.48 25.61 0.13
C LYS A 44 0.10 24.22 0.34
N ALA A 45 0.91 24.01 1.37
CA ALA A 45 1.46 22.71 1.70
C ALA A 45 0.35 21.72 2.12
N ALA A 46 -0.58 22.17 2.98
CA ALA A 46 -1.72 21.36 3.42
C ALA A 46 -2.64 20.99 2.23
N LEU A 47 -2.94 21.96 1.35
CA LEU A 47 -3.75 21.73 0.16
C LEU A 47 -3.08 20.73 -0.79
N LYS A 48 -1.77 20.86 -0.99
CA LYS A 48 -1.00 19.91 -1.81
C LYS A 48 -1.05 18.50 -1.23
N THR A 49 -0.87 18.36 0.09
CA THR A 49 -0.93 17.06 0.75
C THR A 49 -2.33 16.44 0.61
N ALA A 50 -3.40 17.21 0.81
CA ALA A 50 -4.76 16.75 0.63
C ALA A 50 -5.04 16.30 -0.82
N TYR A 51 -4.55 17.07 -1.80
CA TYR A 51 -4.67 16.73 -3.21
C TYR A 51 -3.90 15.44 -3.58
N ASP A 52 -2.66 15.29 -3.08
CA ASP A 52 -1.86 14.08 -3.30
C ASP A 52 -2.52 12.84 -2.67
N GLN A 53 -3.16 12.98 -1.50
CA GLN A 53 -3.94 11.92 -0.87
C GLN A 53 -5.17 11.53 -1.70
N GLU A 54 -5.91 12.50 -2.24
CA GLU A 54 -7.08 12.24 -3.07
C GLU A 54 -6.72 11.52 -4.37
N ILE A 55 -5.62 11.95 -5.03
CA ILE A 55 -5.09 11.26 -6.21
C ILE A 55 -4.73 9.81 -5.87
N LEU A 56 -4.05 9.58 -4.76
CA LEU A 56 -3.64 8.24 -4.37
C LEU A 56 -4.85 7.36 -4.06
N LYS A 57 -5.87 7.90 -3.38
CA LYS A 57 -7.14 7.21 -3.12
C LYS A 57 -7.82 6.82 -4.43
N SER A 58 -7.93 7.75 -5.38
CA SER A 58 -8.50 7.50 -6.71
C SER A 58 -7.70 6.44 -7.48
N GLN A 59 -6.36 6.48 -7.43
CA GLN A 59 -5.52 5.46 -8.07
C GLN A 59 -5.75 4.06 -7.50
N ILE A 60 -5.90 3.94 -6.16
CA ILE A 60 -6.19 2.66 -5.51
C ILE A 60 -7.57 2.15 -5.94
N GLU A 61 -8.56 3.03 -6.00
CA GLU A 61 -9.91 2.68 -6.43
C GLU A 61 -9.94 2.18 -7.88
N VAL A 62 -9.34 2.93 -8.81
CA VAL A 62 -9.20 2.51 -10.22
C VAL A 62 -8.44 1.18 -10.34
N GLN A 63 -7.36 1.00 -9.57
CA GLN A 63 -6.62 -0.25 -9.56
C GLN A 63 -7.51 -1.42 -9.09
N ASN A 64 -8.29 -1.23 -8.01
CA ASN A 64 -9.19 -2.25 -7.51
C ASN A 64 -10.28 -2.61 -8.54
N GLN A 65 -10.93 -1.61 -9.15
CA GLN A 65 -11.91 -1.81 -10.21
C GLN A 65 -11.33 -2.55 -11.41
N THR A 66 -10.11 -2.19 -11.82
CA THR A 66 -9.41 -2.86 -12.93
C THR A 66 -9.12 -4.33 -12.60
N LEU A 67 -8.64 -4.62 -11.40
CA LEU A 67 -8.36 -5.98 -10.96
C LEU A 67 -9.64 -6.82 -10.87
N GLN A 68 -10.72 -6.23 -10.37
CA GLN A 68 -12.03 -6.89 -10.31
C GLN A 68 -12.55 -7.21 -11.71
N HIS A 69 -12.46 -6.25 -12.65
CA HIS A 69 -12.86 -6.45 -14.04
C HIS A 69 -12.05 -7.55 -14.72
N ILE A 70 -10.72 -7.54 -14.56
CA ILE A 70 -9.84 -8.60 -15.06
C ILE A 70 -10.24 -9.96 -14.46
N GLY A 71 -10.53 -9.99 -13.16
CA GLY A 71 -11.02 -11.20 -12.49
C GLY A 71 -12.27 -11.75 -13.14
N GLN A 72 -13.27 -10.89 -13.40
CA GLN A 72 -14.51 -11.28 -14.06
C GLN A 72 -14.26 -11.79 -15.49
N GLU A 73 -13.46 -11.08 -16.30
CA GLU A 73 -13.12 -11.53 -17.67
C GLU A 73 -12.40 -12.87 -17.69
N LEU A 74 -11.47 -13.09 -16.76
CA LEU A 74 -10.78 -14.38 -16.64
C LEU A 74 -11.76 -15.49 -16.28
N HIS A 75 -12.69 -15.23 -15.35
CA HIS A 75 -13.69 -16.21 -14.97
C HIS A 75 -14.64 -16.55 -16.14
N ASP A 76 -15.15 -15.51 -16.81
CA ASP A 76 -16.18 -15.67 -17.84
C ASP A 76 -15.62 -16.22 -19.14
N ASN A 77 -14.43 -15.80 -19.58
CA ASN A 77 -13.85 -16.26 -20.83
C ASN A 77 -13.05 -17.56 -20.65
N ILE A 78 -12.00 -17.52 -19.82
CA ILE A 78 -11.08 -18.65 -19.69
C ILE A 78 -11.68 -19.76 -18.85
N GLY A 79 -12.39 -19.42 -17.78
CA GLY A 79 -13.06 -20.40 -16.92
C GLY A 79 -14.15 -21.20 -17.66
N GLN A 80 -14.93 -20.53 -18.54
CA GLN A 80 -15.92 -21.19 -19.38
C GLN A 80 -15.28 -22.09 -20.43
N LEU A 81 -14.23 -21.61 -21.13
CA LEU A 81 -13.52 -22.42 -22.12
C LEU A 81 -12.91 -23.69 -21.51
N LEU A 82 -12.29 -23.59 -20.35
CA LEU A 82 -11.74 -24.74 -19.63
C LEU A 82 -12.86 -25.68 -19.16
N SER A 83 -14.03 -25.16 -18.76
CA SER A 83 -15.17 -25.97 -18.37
C SER A 83 -15.75 -26.75 -19.54
N VAL A 84 -15.86 -26.14 -20.72
CA VAL A 84 -16.27 -26.81 -21.96
C VAL A 84 -15.26 -27.90 -22.35
N ALA A 85 -13.94 -27.57 -22.30
CA ALA A 85 -12.89 -28.57 -22.60
C ALA A 85 -12.96 -29.76 -21.63
N LYS A 86 -13.22 -29.53 -20.35
CA LYS A 86 -13.41 -30.58 -19.35
C LYS A 86 -14.61 -31.47 -19.67
N ILE A 87 -15.77 -30.87 -20.04
CA ILE A 87 -16.95 -31.64 -20.45
C ILE A 87 -16.66 -32.52 -21.64
N ASN A 88 -15.96 -31.98 -22.65
CA ASN A 88 -15.59 -32.77 -23.84
C ASN A 88 -14.65 -33.95 -23.50
N LEU A 89 -13.71 -33.74 -22.59
CA LEU A 89 -12.83 -34.81 -22.10
C LEU A 89 -13.57 -35.88 -21.32
N ASN A 90 -14.55 -35.49 -20.46
CA ASN A 90 -15.38 -36.47 -19.75
C ASN A 90 -16.18 -37.34 -20.71
N ILE A 91 -16.71 -36.79 -21.81
CA ILE A 91 -17.42 -37.52 -22.83
C ILE A 91 -16.48 -38.54 -23.54
N LEU A 92 -15.24 -38.14 -23.80
CA LEU A 92 -14.24 -39.03 -24.40
C LEU A 92 -13.77 -40.12 -23.43
N GLU A 93 -13.69 -39.81 -22.11
CA GLU A 93 -13.31 -40.78 -21.07
C GLU A 93 -14.34 -41.93 -20.92
N GLU A 94 -15.63 -41.64 -21.21
CA GLU A 94 -16.70 -42.63 -21.22
C GLU A 94 -16.68 -43.53 -22.48
N SER A 95 -15.90 -43.17 -23.51
CA SER A 95 -15.74 -43.98 -24.73
C SER A 95 -14.55 -44.91 -24.56
N ASP A 96 -14.75 -46.18 -24.95
CA ASP A 96 -13.76 -47.27 -24.86
C ASP A 96 -12.62 -47.02 -25.88
N SER A 97 -11.61 -46.21 -25.52
CA SER A 97 -10.49 -45.87 -26.40
C SER A 97 -9.13 -46.22 -25.78
N GLU A 98 -8.17 -46.67 -26.62
CA GLU A 98 -6.78 -46.93 -26.20
C GLU A 98 -6.03 -45.71 -25.66
N GLU A 99 -6.60 -44.50 -25.75
CA GLU A 99 -6.03 -43.23 -25.30
C GLU A 99 -6.54 -42.77 -23.93
N LEU A 100 -7.20 -43.65 -23.18
CA LEU A 100 -7.90 -43.30 -21.93
C LEU A 100 -6.98 -42.63 -20.87
N ASP A 101 -5.75 -43.10 -20.75
CA ASP A 101 -4.78 -42.54 -19.80
C ASP A 101 -4.37 -41.11 -20.14
N PHE A 102 -4.22 -40.76 -21.41
CA PHE A 102 -3.91 -39.43 -21.88
C PHE A 102 -5.10 -38.46 -21.62
N ILE A 103 -6.31 -38.96 -21.88
CA ILE A 103 -7.55 -38.23 -21.62
C ILE A 103 -7.70 -37.90 -20.13
N LYS A 104 -7.45 -38.90 -19.24
CA LYS A 104 -7.47 -38.69 -17.78
C LYS A 104 -6.46 -37.65 -17.30
N GLN A 105 -5.20 -37.76 -17.75
CA GLN A 105 -4.17 -36.76 -17.41
C GLN A 105 -4.56 -35.35 -17.89
N THR A 106 -5.08 -35.21 -19.09
CA THR A 106 -5.53 -33.93 -19.63
C THR A 106 -6.69 -33.37 -18.84
N ASN A 107 -7.65 -34.19 -18.41
CA ASN A 107 -8.77 -33.83 -17.58
C ASN A 107 -8.33 -33.34 -16.18
N GLU A 108 -7.32 -34.00 -15.59
CA GLU A 108 -6.71 -33.54 -14.33
C GLU A 108 -6.05 -32.17 -14.47
N ILE A 109 -5.29 -31.93 -15.55
CA ILE A 109 -4.64 -30.65 -15.84
C ILE A 109 -5.68 -29.52 -15.99
N ILE A 110 -6.75 -29.77 -16.75
CA ILE A 110 -7.84 -28.79 -16.94
C ILE A 110 -8.57 -28.53 -15.62
N THR A 111 -8.84 -29.56 -14.83
CA THR A 111 -9.47 -29.43 -13.51
C THR A 111 -8.62 -28.57 -12.57
N GLN A 112 -7.32 -28.80 -12.57
CA GLN A 112 -6.37 -27.99 -11.81
C GLN A 112 -6.34 -26.55 -12.32
N SER A 113 -6.33 -26.34 -13.64
CA SER A 113 -6.33 -25.00 -14.25
C SER A 113 -7.59 -24.20 -13.90
N ILE A 114 -8.76 -24.83 -13.88
CA ILE A 114 -10.02 -24.21 -13.44
C ILE A 114 -9.93 -23.81 -11.95
N SER A 115 -9.39 -24.68 -11.11
CA SER A 115 -9.21 -24.40 -9.68
C SER A 115 -8.27 -23.21 -9.45
N ASP A 116 -7.15 -23.17 -10.17
CA ASP A 116 -6.16 -22.10 -10.06
C ASP A 116 -6.70 -20.78 -10.59
N LEU A 117 -7.46 -20.80 -11.68
CA LEU A 117 -8.13 -19.62 -12.21
C LEU A 117 -9.14 -19.05 -11.20
N ARG A 118 -9.99 -19.89 -10.62
CA ARG A 118 -10.96 -19.47 -9.60
C ARG A 118 -10.27 -18.90 -8.36
N ALA A 119 -9.16 -19.46 -7.94
CA ALA A 119 -8.37 -18.93 -6.83
C ALA A 119 -7.76 -17.56 -7.19
N LEU A 120 -7.31 -17.37 -8.42
CA LEU A 120 -6.79 -16.11 -8.91
C LEU A 120 -7.87 -15.04 -8.96
N THR A 121 -9.04 -15.33 -9.54
CA THR A 121 -10.15 -14.36 -9.61
C THR A 121 -10.61 -13.90 -8.24
N LYS A 122 -10.71 -14.82 -7.27
CA LYS A 122 -11.00 -14.47 -5.88
C LYS A 122 -9.95 -13.54 -5.26
N SER A 123 -8.67 -13.74 -5.56
CA SER A 123 -7.60 -12.89 -5.01
C SER A 123 -7.58 -11.47 -5.62
N LEU A 124 -8.12 -11.33 -6.84
CA LEU A 124 -8.28 -10.03 -7.51
C LEU A 124 -9.51 -9.27 -7.04
N ASP A 125 -10.50 -9.96 -6.48
CA ASP A 125 -11.75 -9.38 -6.03
C ASP A 125 -11.58 -8.69 -4.66
N GLY A 126 -11.77 -7.37 -4.64
CA GLY A 126 -11.76 -6.58 -3.40
C GLY A 126 -12.96 -6.89 -2.50
N ASP A 127 -14.06 -7.40 -3.06
CA ASP A 127 -15.25 -7.76 -2.30
C ASP A 127 -15.00 -8.97 -1.39
N PHE A 128 -14.01 -9.82 -1.71
CA PHE A 128 -13.61 -10.92 -0.84
C PHE A 128 -13.18 -10.45 0.56
N VAL A 129 -12.42 -9.34 0.65
CA VAL A 129 -12.05 -8.74 1.96
C VAL A 129 -13.29 -8.21 2.68
N LYS A 130 -14.25 -7.65 1.95
CA LYS A 130 -15.49 -7.13 2.50
C LYS A 130 -16.36 -8.23 3.12
N ASP A 131 -16.44 -9.38 2.45
CA ASP A 131 -17.31 -10.49 2.83
C ASP A 131 -16.68 -11.37 3.92
N PHE A 132 -15.38 -11.62 3.86
CA PHE A 132 -14.67 -12.58 4.71
C PHE A 132 -13.68 -11.95 5.69
N GLY A 133 -13.33 -10.66 5.49
CA GLY A 133 -12.37 -9.94 6.32
C GLY A 133 -10.91 -10.19 5.95
N LEU A 134 -10.03 -9.45 6.61
CA LEU A 134 -8.59 -9.43 6.33
C LEU A 134 -7.90 -10.78 6.57
N GLU A 135 -8.19 -11.43 7.69
CA GLU A 135 -7.53 -12.69 8.09
C GLU A 135 -7.77 -13.81 7.09
N GLU A 136 -9.04 -14.03 6.74
CA GLU A 136 -9.42 -15.10 5.80
C GLU A 136 -8.85 -14.81 4.41
N SER A 137 -8.84 -13.54 4.00
CA SER A 137 -8.27 -13.12 2.72
C SER A 137 -6.77 -13.39 2.64
N ILE A 138 -6.01 -13.10 3.70
CA ILE A 138 -4.57 -13.40 3.76
C ILE A 138 -4.32 -14.91 3.85
N SER A 139 -5.12 -15.62 4.65
CA SER A 139 -5.02 -17.08 4.76
C SER A 139 -5.21 -17.76 3.40
N HIS A 140 -6.21 -17.31 2.64
CA HIS A 140 -6.49 -17.80 1.29
C HIS A 140 -5.31 -17.53 0.33
N GLU A 141 -4.72 -16.32 0.38
CA GLU A 141 -3.57 -15.97 -0.46
C GLU A 141 -2.34 -16.83 -0.12
N LEU A 142 -2.03 -17.03 1.16
CA LEU A 142 -0.95 -17.91 1.61
C LEU A 142 -1.19 -19.37 1.20
N GLN A 143 -2.43 -19.83 1.26
CA GLN A 143 -2.81 -21.19 0.82
C GLN A 143 -2.58 -21.36 -0.69
N ARG A 144 -2.89 -20.33 -1.50
CA ARG A 144 -2.61 -20.32 -2.94
C ARG A 144 -1.10 -20.44 -3.22
N ILE A 145 -0.28 -19.69 -2.47
CA ILE A 145 1.19 -19.75 -2.58
C ILE A 145 1.71 -21.14 -2.18
N ARG A 146 1.19 -21.71 -1.09
CA ARG A 146 1.58 -23.03 -0.58
C ARG A 146 1.32 -24.16 -1.61
N LYS A 147 0.22 -24.06 -2.37
CA LYS A 147 -0.10 -25.03 -3.44
C LYS A 147 0.97 -25.09 -4.53
N THR A 148 1.74 -24.04 -4.75
CA THR A 148 2.85 -24.05 -5.72
C THR A 148 4.01 -24.95 -5.30
N ARG A 149 4.04 -25.45 -4.06
CA ARG A 149 5.10 -26.27 -3.45
C ARG A 149 6.50 -25.63 -3.45
N ARG A 150 6.59 -24.35 -3.78
CA ARG A 150 7.86 -23.60 -3.82
C ARG A 150 8.19 -22.93 -2.49
N PHE A 151 7.15 -22.67 -1.68
CA PHE A 151 7.24 -21.94 -0.41
C PHE A 151 6.48 -22.68 0.68
N GLN A 152 7.04 -22.67 1.88
CA GLN A 152 6.32 -22.96 3.11
C GLN A 152 5.73 -21.64 3.60
N THR A 153 4.44 -21.64 3.92
CA THR A 153 3.72 -20.44 4.36
C THR A 153 3.10 -20.68 5.71
N GLU A 154 3.19 -19.71 6.60
CA GLU A 154 2.60 -19.74 7.93
C GLU A 154 1.84 -18.42 8.20
N ILE A 155 0.72 -18.54 8.92
CA ILE A 155 -0.02 -17.40 9.42
C ILE A 155 -0.22 -17.57 10.92
N SER A 156 0.10 -16.53 11.70
CA SER A 156 -0.10 -16.47 13.13
C SER A 156 -1.00 -15.31 13.49
N ILE A 157 -2.03 -15.56 14.31
CA ILE A 157 -2.98 -14.55 14.75
C ILE A 157 -2.92 -14.49 16.28
N LEU A 158 -2.60 -13.32 16.81
CA LEU A 158 -2.39 -13.07 18.23
C LEU A 158 -3.35 -11.98 18.73
N GLY A 159 -3.77 -12.10 19.98
CA GLY A 159 -4.69 -11.15 20.62
C GLY A 159 -6.16 -11.40 20.28
N GLU A 160 -7.03 -10.53 20.76
CA GLU A 160 -8.48 -10.63 20.56
C GLU A 160 -8.89 -9.90 19.28
N LYS A 161 -9.50 -10.66 18.37
CA LYS A 161 -9.90 -10.17 17.05
C LYS A 161 -10.88 -9.01 17.15
N ARG A 162 -10.63 -7.94 16.39
CA ARG A 162 -11.53 -6.81 16.24
C ARG A 162 -11.60 -6.34 14.78
N LYS A 163 -12.69 -5.71 14.41
CA LYS A 163 -12.84 -5.12 13.08
C LYS A 163 -11.99 -3.84 12.97
N LEU A 164 -11.17 -3.76 11.93
CA LEU A 164 -10.35 -2.58 11.64
C LEU A 164 -11.11 -1.56 10.77
N GLY A 165 -12.20 -1.99 10.15
CA GLY A 165 -12.97 -1.24 9.14
C GLY A 165 -12.52 -1.58 7.73
N TYR A 166 -13.49 -1.67 6.81
CA TYR A 166 -13.26 -2.14 5.43
C TYR A 166 -12.15 -1.38 4.70
N GLU A 167 -12.11 -0.04 4.81
CA GLU A 167 -11.10 0.78 4.14
C GLU A 167 -9.67 0.44 4.59
N ARG A 168 -9.47 0.17 5.89
CA ARG A 168 -8.17 -0.25 6.42
C ARG A 168 -7.83 -1.67 6.00
N GLU A 169 -8.79 -2.57 6.09
CA GLU A 169 -8.60 -3.98 5.78
C GLU A 169 -8.24 -4.21 4.31
N ILE A 170 -8.93 -3.53 3.38
CA ILE A 170 -8.61 -3.64 1.94
C ILE A 170 -7.22 -3.07 1.62
N ILE A 171 -6.81 -1.95 2.22
CA ILE A 171 -5.49 -1.37 2.00
C ILE A 171 -4.40 -2.28 2.56
N LEU A 172 -4.57 -2.80 3.78
CA LEU A 172 -3.64 -3.77 4.39
C LEU A 172 -3.52 -5.03 3.53
N PHE A 173 -4.65 -5.58 3.06
CA PHE A 173 -4.65 -6.73 2.17
C PHE A 173 -3.87 -6.49 0.87
N ARG A 174 -4.09 -5.33 0.21
CA ARG A 174 -3.33 -4.96 -0.99
C ARG A 174 -1.83 -4.80 -0.74
N ILE A 175 -1.45 -4.28 0.44
CA ILE A 175 -0.04 -4.20 0.83
C ILE A 175 0.54 -5.61 1.02
N VAL A 176 -0.18 -6.50 1.71
CA VAL A 176 0.26 -7.90 1.90
C VAL A 176 0.42 -8.60 0.55
N GLN A 177 -0.52 -8.46 -0.37
CA GLN A 177 -0.40 -9.03 -1.72
C GLN A 177 0.87 -8.55 -2.43
N GLU A 178 1.16 -7.25 -2.37
CA GLU A 178 2.37 -6.67 -2.95
C GLU A 178 3.64 -7.23 -2.30
N LEU A 179 3.67 -7.34 -0.96
CA LEU A 179 4.80 -7.92 -0.22
C LEU A 179 5.03 -9.39 -0.56
N LEU A 180 3.97 -10.19 -0.57
CA LEU A 180 4.04 -11.60 -0.96
C LEU A 180 4.51 -11.76 -2.41
N ASN A 181 3.99 -10.94 -3.33
CA ASN A 181 4.41 -10.96 -4.73
C ASN A 181 5.90 -10.57 -4.91
N ASN A 182 6.37 -9.58 -4.13
CA ASN A 182 7.78 -9.20 -4.10
C ASN A 182 8.66 -10.34 -3.57
N ALA A 183 8.23 -11.04 -2.52
CA ALA A 183 8.91 -12.21 -2.02
C ALA A 183 8.97 -13.33 -3.07
N LEU A 184 7.85 -13.64 -3.74
CA LEU A 184 7.77 -14.66 -4.80
C LEU A 184 8.72 -14.38 -5.97
N LYS A 185 8.82 -13.11 -6.39
CA LYS A 185 9.62 -12.72 -7.55
C LYS A 185 11.10 -12.53 -7.24
N HIS A 186 11.43 -12.03 -6.04
CA HIS A 186 12.74 -11.45 -5.79
C HIS A 186 13.52 -12.08 -4.63
N SER A 187 12.84 -12.69 -3.64
CA SER A 187 13.50 -13.09 -2.39
C SER A 187 14.35 -14.36 -2.51
N LYS A 188 13.98 -15.31 -3.36
CA LYS A 188 14.49 -16.69 -3.33
C LYS A 188 14.28 -17.38 -1.97
N ALA A 189 13.30 -16.93 -1.19
CA ALA A 189 12.96 -17.49 0.10
C ALA A 189 12.38 -18.91 -0.03
N LYS A 190 12.44 -19.64 1.07
CA LYS A 190 11.71 -20.91 1.23
C LYS A 190 10.50 -20.74 2.15
N ASN A 191 10.56 -19.80 3.07
CA ASN A 191 9.54 -19.57 4.08
C ASN A 191 8.99 -18.15 3.97
N LEU A 192 7.67 -18.04 4.09
CA LEU A 192 6.91 -16.78 4.13
C LEU A 192 5.98 -16.83 5.35
N ASN A 193 6.19 -15.94 6.30
CA ASN A 193 5.40 -15.88 7.53
C ASN A 193 4.64 -14.57 7.58
N VAL A 194 3.35 -14.65 7.93
CA VAL A 194 2.52 -13.47 8.21
C VAL A 194 2.03 -13.57 9.64
N THR A 195 2.26 -12.52 10.41
CA THR A 195 1.76 -12.44 11.79
C THR A 195 0.84 -11.24 11.93
N MET A 196 -0.35 -11.47 12.46
CA MET A 196 -1.31 -10.45 12.83
C MET A 196 -1.43 -10.38 14.33
N HIS A 197 -1.27 -9.21 14.91
CA HIS A 197 -1.38 -9.01 16.34
C HIS A 197 -2.37 -7.89 16.66
N TYR A 198 -3.45 -8.25 17.32
CA TYR A 198 -4.49 -7.35 17.81
C TYR A 198 -4.18 -6.91 19.23
N PHE A 199 -3.80 -5.65 19.40
CA PHE A 199 -3.67 -5.01 20.71
C PHE A 199 -4.98 -4.26 21.05
N PRO A 200 -5.20 -3.86 22.30
CA PRO A 200 -6.42 -3.13 22.68
C PRO A 200 -6.66 -1.86 21.84
N GLU A 201 -5.63 -1.09 21.52
CA GLU A 201 -5.73 0.19 20.81
C GLU A 201 -5.00 0.23 19.46
N SER A 202 -4.20 -0.79 19.13
CA SER A 202 -3.45 -0.85 17.87
C SER A 202 -3.55 -2.22 17.24
N PHE A 203 -3.16 -2.32 15.98
CA PHE A 203 -3.04 -3.56 15.22
C PHE A 203 -1.71 -3.57 14.50
N THR A 204 -1.01 -4.68 14.57
CA THR A 204 0.24 -4.87 13.86
C THR A 204 0.14 -6.07 12.92
N LEU A 205 0.59 -5.89 11.69
CA LEU A 205 0.72 -6.95 10.70
C LEU A 205 2.16 -7.00 10.23
N SER A 206 2.82 -8.16 10.39
CA SER A 206 4.16 -8.37 9.88
C SER A 206 4.18 -9.42 8.77
N VAL A 207 4.99 -9.17 7.75
CA VAL A 207 5.28 -10.10 6.66
C VAL A 207 6.79 -10.32 6.64
N ASN A 208 7.20 -11.58 6.77
CA ASN A 208 8.60 -11.96 6.85
C ASN A 208 8.94 -13.02 5.82
N ASP A 209 10.05 -12.87 5.10
CA ASP A 209 10.65 -13.87 4.24
C ASP A 209 12.10 -14.17 4.66
N ASN A 210 12.53 -15.41 4.53
CA ASN A 210 13.89 -15.85 4.81
C ASN A 210 14.77 -15.88 3.55
N GLY A 211 14.56 -14.94 2.64
CA GLY A 211 15.26 -14.91 1.35
C GLY A 211 16.61 -14.21 1.39
N LYS A 212 17.05 -13.76 0.21
CA LYS A 212 18.36 -13.12 0.06
C LYS A 212 18.48 -11.71 0.67
N GLY A 213 17.35 -11.06 1.02
CA GLY A 213 17.34 -9.67 1.47
C GLY A 213 17.89 -8.68 0.43
N PHE A 214 18.02 -7.43 0.86
CA PHE A 214 18.59 -6.33 0.08
C PHE A 214 19.05 -5.18 0.99
N GLU A 215 19.89 -4.28 0.46
CA GLU A 215 20.32 -3.06 1.15
C GLU A 215 19.32 -1.92 0.93
N LEU A 216 18.73 -1.40 2.00
CA LEU A 216 17.73 -0.32 1.96
C LEU A 216 18.32 1.00 1.43
N GLU A 217 19.59 1.30 1.72
CA GLU A 217 20.28 2.52 1.26
C GLU A 217 20.38 2.59 -0.26
N ASN A 218 20.59 1.48 -0.92
CA ASN A 218 20.66 1.39 -2.38
C ASN A 218 19.34 1.69 -3.09
N ILE A 219 18.20 1.51 -2.40
CA ILE A 219 16.88 1.79 -2.94
C ILE A 219 16.56 3.28 -2.90
N ASN A 220 16.99 3.98 -1.85
CA ASN A 220 16.79 5.42 -1.69
C ASN A 220 17.64 6.24 -2.68
N GLN A 221 18.81 5.76 -3.08
CA GLN A 221 19.72 6.45 -4.00
C GLN A 221 19.40 6.22 -5.49
N LYS A 222 18.82 5.08 -5.85
CA LYS A 222 18.45 4.76 -7.25
C LYS A 222 17.03 5.26 -7.59
N GLY A 223 16.85 6.56 -7.58
CA GLY A 223 15.61 7.34 -7.64
C GLY A 223 14.49 6.96 -8.62
N LEU A 224 14.63 6.03 -9.56
CA LEU A 224 13.59 5.67 -10.54
C LEU A 224 13.60 4.18 -10.93
N SER A 225 14.34 3.32 -10.23
CA SER A 225 14.30 1.88 -10.50
C SER A 225 12.99 1.26 -10.02
N GLN A 226 12.43 0.33 -10.76
CA GLN A 226 11.17 -0.37 -10.45
C GLN A 226 11.11 -0.93 -9.02
N SER A 227 12.25 -1.32 -8.42
CA SER A 227 12.35 -1.87 -7.06
C SER A 227 12.04 -0.85 -5.95
N GLY A 228 12.30 0.46 -6.16
CA GLY A 228 11.99 1.50 -5.17
C GLY A 228 10.55 2.02 -5.22
N ALA A 229 9.84 1.81 -6.33
CA ALA A 229 8.48 2.29 -6.49
C ALA A 229 7.47 1.50 -5.61
N GLY A 230 7.62 0.17 -5.54
CA GLY A 230 6.74 -0.69 -4.72
C GLY A 230 6.79 -0.34 -3.24
N LEU A 231 7.98 -0.19 -2.66
CA LEU A 231 8.13 0.14 -1.24
C LEU A 231 7.60 1.54 -0.90
N ARG A 232 7.81 2.53 -1.76
CA ARG A 232 7.22 3.87 -1.61
C ARG A 232 5.68 3.84 -1.66
N ASN A 233 5.12 3.02 -2.55
CA ASN A 233 3.67 2.86 -2.63
C ASN A 233 3.09 2.21 -1.35
N ILE A 234 3.80 1.26 -0.75
CA ILE A 234 3.41 0.66 0.53
C ILE A 234 3.39 1.72 1.63
N GLN A 235 4.43 2.54 1.76
CA GLN A 235 4.49 3.63 2.74
C GLN A 235 3.34 4.63 2.56
N ARG A 236 3.11 5.10 1.33
CA ARG A 236 2.00 6.02 1.01
C ARG A 236 0.63 5.42 1.32
N ARG A 237 0.42 4.13 1.03
CA ARG A 237 -0.84 3.44 1.37
C ARG A 237 -1.04 3.35 2.88
N MET A 238 0.02 3.13 3.66
CA MET A 238 -0.07 3.16 5.12
C MET A 238 -0.43 4.54 5.66
N GLU A 239 0.16 5.60 5.11
CA GLU A 239 -0.17 6.98 5.46
C GLU A 239 -1.66 7.31 5.26
N LEU A 240 -2.31 6.78 4.19
CA LEU A 240 -3.74 6.99 3.93
C LEU A 240 -4.64 6.48 5.05
N ILE A 241 -4.25 5.40 5.73
CA ILE A 241 -5.01 4.81 6.83
C ILE A 241 -4.52 5.25 8.21
N GLY A 242 -3.63 6.25 8.24
CA GLY A 242 -3.04 6.78 9.47
C GLY A 242 -2.07 5.81 10.15
N GLY A 243 -1.53 4.84 9.38
CA GLY A 243 -0.63 3.82 9.88
C GLY A 243 0.84 4.13 9.61
N LYS A 244 1.71 3.26 10.14
CA LYS A 244 3.16 3.30 9.97
C LYS A 244 3.65 2.03 9.30
N CYS A 245 4.72 2.16 8.51
CA CYS A 245 5.39 1.02 7.86
C CYS A 245 6.87 1.05 8.21
N ASN A 246 7.35 -0.04 8.80
CA ASN A 246 8.77 -0.26 9.07
C ASN A 246 9.27 -1.43 8.22
N ILE A 247 10.36 -1.21 7.48
CA ILE A 247 10.94 -2.21 6.59
C ILE A 247 12.35 -2.48 7.06
N SER A 248 12.65 -3.74 7.33
CA SER A 248 13.98 -4.24 7.69
C SER A 248 14.41 -5.30 6.69
N SER A 249 15.58 -5.14 6.09
CA SER A 249 16.15 -6.13 5.17
C SER A 249 17.66 -6.12 5.27
N GLU A 250 18.25 -7.31 5.28
CA GLU A 250 19.69 -7.50 5.32
C GLU A 250 20.08 -8.61 4.34
N ILE A 251 21.16 -8.42 3.62
CA ILE A 251 21.64 -9.40 2.65
C ILE A 251 21.92 -10.74 3.35
N GLY A 252 21.26 -11.81 2.85
CA GLY A 252 21.38 -13.16 3.39
C GLY A 252 20.45 -13.48 4.57
N LYS A 253 19.72 -12.50 5.13
CA LYS A 253 18.79 -12.72 6.27
C LYS A 253 17.31 -12.60 5.89
N GLY A 254 17.01 -12.11 4.69
CA GLY A 254 15.64 -11.93 4.22
C GLY A 254 15.09 -10.53 4.46
N THR A 255 13.77 -10.42 4.43
CA THR A 255 13.06 -9.14 4.58
C THR A 255 11.93 -9.28 5.58
N GLU A 256 11.80 -8.30 6.46
CA GLU A 256 10.67 -8.14 7.36
C GLU A 256 10.02 -6.78 7.13
N VAL A 257 8.70 -6.76 7.00
CA VAL A 257 7.90 -5.54 6.90
C VAL A 257 6.84 -5.56 7.99
N ILE A 258 6.82 -4.52 8.80
CA ILE A 258 5.88 -4.33 9.90
C ILE A 258 4.98 -3.14 9.58
N LEU A 259 3.67 -3.40 9.59
CA LEU A 259 2.61 -2.42 9.37
C LEU A 259 1.87 -2.24 10.69
N GLU A 260 1.69 -0.99 11.13
CA GLU A 260 1.00 -0.65 12.40
C GLU A 260 -0.13 0.35 12.13
N VAL A 261 -1.32 0.09 12.64
CA VAL A 261 -2.51 0.95 12.55
C VAL A 261 -3.27 1.00 13.87
#